data_d3477476e1b083e990a4a7973b25ad2e
#
_entry.id   d3477476e1b083e990a4a7973b25ad2e
#
_cell.length_a   1.000
_cell.length_b   1.000
_cell.length_c   1.000
_cell.angle_alpha   90.00
_cell.angle_beta   90.00
_cell.angle_gamma   90.00
#
_symmetry.space_group_name_H-M   'P 1'
#
loop_
_entity.id
_entity.type
_entity.pdbx_description
1 polymer ?
#
loop_
_entity_poly.entity_id
_entity_poly.type
_entity_poly.pdbx_seq_one_letter_code
_entity_poly.pdbx_strand_id
1 'polypeptide(L)'
;AATAAKYKMFVDFHGAYKPCGLSRKYPNVVNYEGVNGLEQMKWSGLELDQVTYDVQIPFIRMVAGPMDYTQGAMRNAQKSSYRASNSEPMSQGTRCRQLAMYVIFEAPFNMLCDSPSNYEKEKECTEFIAEIPTVWDQTVALDGKIGEFAVMARRAGEEWYVGGLTNWSQRE
;
A
#
# COMPACT_ATOMS: atom_id res chain seq x y z
N ALA A 1 -12.63 -14.00 -13.31
CA ALA A 1 -13.57 -12.87 -13.25
C ALA A 1 -15.02 -13.32 -13.49
N ALA A 2 -15.37 -13.80 -14.70
CA ALA A 2 -16.76 -14.16 -15.06
C ALA A 2 -17.38 -15.21 -14.15
N THR A 3 -16.63 -16.26 -13.78
CA THR A 3 -17.11 -17.30 -12.86
C THR A 3 -17.36 -16.73 -11.47
N ALA A 4 -16.42 -15.95 -10.92
CA ALA A 4 -16.58 -15.32 -9.62
C ALA A 4 -17.81 -14.37 -9.57
N ALA A 5 -18.06 -13.62 -10.65
CA ALA A 5 -19.23 -12.75 -10.76
C ALA A 5 -20.56 -13.50 -10.62
N LYS A 6 -20.66 -14.73 -11.16
CA LYS A 6 -21.86 -15.58 -11.01
C LYS A 6 -22.15 -15.93 -9.56
N TYR A 7 -21.12 -15.99 -8.71
CA TYR A 7 -21.24 -16.27 -7.28
C TYR A 7 -21.20 -14.99 -6.42
N LYS A 8 -21.34 -13.80 -7.03
CA LYS A 8 -21.28 -12.49 -6.35
C LYS A 8 -20.00 -12.28 -5.56
N MET A 9 -18.87 -12.79 -6.08
CA MET A 9 -17.54 -12.63 -5.50
C MET A 9 -16.78 -11.55 -6.26
N PHE A 10 -16.05 -10.72 -5.55
CA PHE A 10 -15.02 -9.88 -6.16
C PHE A 10 -13.68 -10.61 -6.20
N VAL A 11 -12.75 -10.08 -6.99
CA VAL A 11 -11.47 -10.71 -7.30
C VAL A 11 -10.36 -9.72 -7.10
N ASP A 12 -9.35 -10.14 -6.35
CA ASP A 12 -8.01 -9.58 -6.31
C ASP A 12 -7.05 -10.57 -6.96
N PHE A 13 -6.26 -10.12 -7.93
CA PHE A 13 -5.30 -10.96 -8.63
C PHE A 13 -3.90 -10.83 -8.07
N HIS A 14 -3.39 -11.89 -7.44
CA HIS A 14 -2.01 -12.04 -7.00
C HIS A 14 -1.16 -12.83 -8.01
N GLY A 15 0.16 -12.56 -8.01
CA GLY A 15 1.07 -13.09 -9.01
C GLY A 15 0.70 -12.65 -10.44
N ALA A 16 0.04 -11.50 -10.55
CA ALA A 16 -0.61 -11.05 -11.77
C ALA A 16 0.06 -9.80 -12.33
N TYR A 17 -0.23 -9.54 -13.61
CA TYR A 17 0.16 -8.31 -14.25
C TYR A 17 -0.64 -7.12 -13.72
N LYS A 18 -0.14 -5.87 -13.93
CA LYS A 18 -0.87 -4.64 -13.60
C LYS A 18 -2.24 -4.56 -14.31
N PRO A 19 -3.19 -3.75 -13.84
CA PRO A 19 -4.48 -3.55 -14.51
C PRO A 19 -4.32 -3.21 -15.99
N CYS A 20 -5.11 -3.87 -16.83
CA CYS A 20 -5.11 -3.70 -18.29
C CYS A 20 -6.53 -3.53 -18.86
N GLY A 21 -7.46 -3.01 -18.06
CA GLY A 21 -8.84 -2.74 -18.48
C GLY A 21 -9.82 -3.89 -18.23
N LEU A 22 -9.41 -5.01 -17.64
CA LEU A 22 -10.28 -6.14 -17.33
C LEU A 22 -11.42 -5.76 -16.38
N SER A 23 -11.16 -4.88 -15.41
CA SER A 23 -12.15 -4.32 -14.48
C SER A 23 -13.28 -3.54 -15.18
N ARG A 24 -13.04 -2.98 -16.37
CA ARG A 24 -14.11 -2.34 -17.18
C ARG A 24 -15.11 -3.35 -17.72
N LYS A 25 -14.65 -4.57 -18.04
CA LYS A 25 -15.50 -5.67 -18.50
C LYS A 25 -16.11 -6.45 -17.33
N TYR A 26 -15.38 -6.59 -16.26
CA TYR A 26 -15.74 -7.33 -15.06
C TYR A 26 -15.55 -6.45 -13.82
N PRO A 27 -16.57 -5.67 -13.44
CA PRO A 27 -16.47 -4.73 -12.30
C PRO A 27 -16.19 -5.41 -10.96
N ASN A 28 -16.38 -6.71 -10.86
CA ASN A 28 -16.02 -7.51 -9.70
C ASN A 28 -14.50 -7.76 -9.57
N VAL A 29 -13.69 -7.36 -10.55
CA VAL A 29 -12.23 -7.36 -10.43
C VAL A 29 -11.82 -6.01 -9.85
N VAL A 30 -11.48 -6.00 -8.58
CA VAL A 30 -11.30 -4.78 -7.80
C VAL A 30 -9.83 -4.42 -7.58
N ASN A 31 -8.94 -5.42 -7.57
CA ASN A 31 -7.54 -5.19 -7.25
C ASN A 31 -6.59 -6.12 -8.00
N TYR A 32 -5.32 -5.75 -8.04
CA TYR A 32 -4.23 -6.51 -8.68
C TYR A 32 -2.94 -6.28 -7.90
N GLU A 33 -2.17 -7.33 -7.68
CA GLU A 33 -0.81 -7.18 -7.19
C GLU A 33 0.04 -6.42 -8.25
N GLY A 34 0.62 -7.08 -9.19
CA GLY A 34 1.42 -6.51 -10.29
C GLY A 34 2.41 -5.42 -9.85
N VAL A 35 2.94 -5.53 -8.63
CA VAL A 35 3.83 -4.59 -7.95
C VAL A 35 4.81 -5.37 -7.08
N ASN A 36 5.96 -4.80 -6.78
CA ASN A 36 6.87 -5.38 -5.79
C ASN A 36 6.36 -5.06 -4.38
N GLY A 37 5.38 -5.85 -3.92
CA GLY A 37 4.68 -5.62 -2.66
C GLY A 37 5.54 -5.85 -1.41
N LEU A 38 5.01 -5.48 -0.26
CA LEU A 38 5.74 -5.52 1.00
C LEU A 38 6.14 -6.94 1.43
N GLU A 39 5.47 -7.98 0.95
CA GLU A 39 5.83 -9.37 1.25
C GLU A 39 7.27 -9.73 0.82
N GLN A 40 7.81 -9.03 -0.18
CA GLN A 40 9.20 -9.22 -0.64
C GLN A 40 10.23 -8.96 0.46
N MET A 41 9.86 -8.18 1.47
CA MET A 41 10.72 -7.91 2.64
C MET A 41 11.03 -9.14 3.49
N LYS A 42 10.32 -10.24 3.29
CA LYS A 42 10.61 -11.50 3.99
C LYS A 42 11.94 -12.12 3.57
N TRP A 43 12.36 -11.88 2.34
CA TRP A 43 13.55 -12.52 1.74
C TRP A 43 14.49 -11.58 0.99
N SER A 44 14.10 -10.34 0.74
CA SER A 44 14.97 -9.35 0.09
C SER A 44 15.77 -8.55 1.10
N GLY A 45 17.09 -8.48 0.91
CA GLY A 45 17.99 -7.68 1.73
C GLY A 45 17.98 -6.20 1.34
N LEU A 46 19.04 -5.48 1.75
CA LEU A 46 19.19 -4.04 1.49
C LEU A 46 19.49 -3.70 0.01
N GLU A 47 19.75 -4.67 -0.83
CA GLU A 47 19.81 -4.50 -2.29
C GLU A 47 18.47 -4.04 -2.87
N LEU A 48 17.37 -4.30 -2.18
CA LEU A 48 16.07 -3.74 -2.46
C LEU A 48 15.80 -2.53 -1.55
N ASP A 49 15.90 -1.33 -2.12
CA ASP A 49 15.51 -0.09 -1.43
C ASP A 49 14.00 0.13 -1.57
N GLN A 50 13.25 -0.52 -0.68
CA GLN A 50 11.80 -0.46 -0.68
C GLN A 50 11.28 0.96 -0.38
N VAL A 51 11.98 1.71 0.46
CA VAL A 51 11.59 3.08 0.82
C VAL A 51 11.63 4.03 -0.37
N THR A 52 12.66 3.92 -1.21
CA THR A 52 12.73 4.69 -2.47
C THR A 52 11.74 4.16 -3.51
N TYR A 53 11.56 2.85 -3.60
CA TYR A 53 10.57 2.24 -4.49
C TYR A 53 9.14 2.74 -4.19
N ASP A 54 8.76 2.82 -2.93
CA ASP A 54 7.42 3.23 -2.50
C ASP A 54 7.05 4.68 -2.90
N VAL A 55 8.04 5.55 -3.10
CA VAL A 55 7.83 6.91 -3.60
C VAL A 55 7.98 7.02 -5.13
N GLN A 56 8.20 5.90 -5.81
CA GLN A 56 8.17 5.81 -7.28
C GLN A 56 6.84 5.27 -7.79
N ILE A 57 6.29 4.24 -7.12
CA ILE A 57 5.12 3.51 -7.62
C ILE A 57 3.84 4.35 -7.74
N PRO A 58 3.59 5.41 -6.96
CA PRO A 58 2.48 6.32 -7.21
C PRO A 58 2.52 6.98 -8.58
N PHE A 59 3.71 7.24 -9.12
CA PHE A 59 3.91 7.92 -10.41
C PHE A 59 3.94 6.96 -11.61
N ILE A 60 4.19 5.66 -11.38
CA ILE A 60 4.36 4.67 -12.46
C ILE A 60 3.30 3.56 -12.38
N ARG A 61 3.33 2.71 -11.36
CA ARG A 61 2.47 1.54 -11.25
C ARG A 61 1.00 1.92 -10.99
N MET A 62 0.77 2.84 -10.06
CA MET A 62 -0.57 3.25 -9.65
C MET A 62 -1.35 3.96 -10.76
N VAL A 63 -0.67 4.55 -11.74
CA VAL A 63 -1.29 5.14 -12.94
C VAL A 63 -2.08 4.10 -13.75
N ALA A 64 -1.72 2.82 -13.67
CA ALA A 64 -2.46 1.75 -14.32
C ALA A 64 -3.75 1.33 -13.58
N GLY A 65 -3.93 1.77 -12.34
CA GLY A 65 -5.07 1.45 -11.47
C GLY A 65 -4.67 0.81 -10.14
N PRO A 66 -5.65 0.27 -9.40
CA PRO A 66 -5.45 -0.26 -8.05
C PRO A 66 -4.31 -1.27 -7.94
N MET A 67 -3.68 -1.31 -6.78
CA MET A 67 -2.61 -2.24 -6.49
C MET A 67 -2.73 -2.82 -5.08
N ASP A 68 -2.64 -4.13 -4.96
CA ASP A 68 -2.49 -4.81 -3.68
C ASP A 68 -1.01 -4.86 -3.31
N TYR A 69 -0.61 -3.85 -2.55
CA TYR A 69 0.77 -3.68 -2.09
C TYR A 69 1.06 -4.43 -0.79
N THR A 70 0.02 -4.78 -0.05
CA THR A 70 0.12 -5.43 1.27
C THR A 70 0.85 -4.58 2.32
N GLN A 71 0.49 -3.31 2.44
CA GLN A 71 1.02 -2.40 3.46
C GLN A 71 0.50 -2.73 4.86
N GLY A 72 1.04 -2.04 5.87
CA GLY A 72 0.57 -2.13 7.25
C GLY A 72 1.46 -2.93 8.19
N ALA A 73 2.75 -3.10 7.86
CA ALA A 73 3.69 -3.77 8.76
C ALA A 73 3.88 -2.96 10.05
N MET A 74 3.66 -3.60 11.19
CA MET A 74 3.84 -2.99 12.52
C MET A 74 5.28 -3.16 13.03
N ARG A 75 6.04 -4.12 12.49
CA ARG A 75 7.49 -4.24 12.71
C ARG A 75 8.24 -3.52 11.61
N ASN A 76 9.04 -2.50 11.97
CA ASN A 76 9.71 -1.62 11.04
C ASN A 76 11.18 -1.45 11.43
N ALA A 77 12.06 -1.25 10.44
CA ALA A 77 13.49 -1.11 10.67
C ALA A 77 14.08 0.05 9.86
N GLN A 78 14.98 0.77 10.50
CA GLN A 78 15.83 1.75 9.82
C GLN A 78 16.82 1.03 8.88
N LYS A 79 17.37 1.76 7.90
CA LYS A 79 18.31 1.19 6.92
C LYS A 79 19.46 0.42 7.56
N SER A 80 19.97 0.89 8.70
CA SER A 80 21.08 0.27 9.42
C SER A 80 20.72 -0.99 10.20
N SER A 81 19.45 -1.22 10.48
CA SER A 81 18.97 -2.33 11.32
C SER A 81 18.06 -3.32 10.57
N TYR A 82 17.72 -3.01 9.34
CA TYR A 82 16.89 -3.89 8.52
C TYR A 82 17.61 -5.21 8.19
N ARG A 83 16.89 -6.30 8.29
CA ARG A 83 17.28 -7.62 7.81
C ARG A 83 16.07 -8.36 7.26
N ALA A 84 16.26 -9.09 6.19
CA ALA A 84 15.24 -10.02 5.70
C ALA A 84 15.03 -11.15 6.70
N SER A 85 13.78 -11.45 7.01
CA SER A 85 13.41 -12.55 7.90
C SER A 85 12.03 -13.07 7.51
N ASN A 86 11.96 -14.37 7.24
CA ASN A 86 10.70 -15.00 6.91
C ASN A 86 9.82 -15.25 8.15
N SER A 87 10.44 -15.56 9.28
CA SER A 87 9.75 -15.84 10.55
C SER A 87 9.34 -14.58 11.31
N GLU A 88 10.08 -13.51 11.15
CA GLU A 88 9.85 -12.20 11.77
C GLU A 88 9.98 -11.06 10.76
N PRO A 89 9.12 -11.02 9.74
CA PRO A 89 9.23 -10.03 8.69
C PRO A 89 9.11 -8.61 9.24
N MET A 90 9.84 -7.70 8.63
CA MET A 90 9.81 -6.27 8.94
C MET A 90 9.84 -5.44 7.67
N SER A 91 9.23 -4.26 7.71
CA SER A 91 9.36 -3.29 6.63
C SER A 91 10.59 -2.41 6.83
N GLN A 92 11.07 -1.82 5.74
CA GLN A 92 12.01 -0.70 5.79
C GLN A 92 11.28 0.60 6.10
N GLY A 93 11.90 1.49 6.87
CA GLY A 93 11.37 2.80 7.23
C GLY A 93 10.64 2.82 8.57
N THR A 94 9.50 3.51 8.63
CA THR A 94 8.76 3.76 9.86
C THR A 94 7.33 3.23 9.81
N ARG A 95 6.70 3.06 10.97
CA ARG A 95 5.28 2.69 11.07
C ARG A 95 4.37 3.77 10.51
N CYS A 96 4.65 5.05 10.77
CA CYS A 96 3.90 6.17 10.19
C CYS A 96 3.87 6.11 8.65
N ARG A 97 4.97 5.65 8.05
CA ARG A 97 5.04 5.41 6.61
C ARG A 97 4.02 4.34 6.18
N GLN A 98 3.90 3.25 6.94
CA GLN A 98 2.93 2.19 6.65
C GLN A 98 1.48 2.70 6.74
N LEU A 99 1.20 3.58 7.69
CA LEU A 99 -0.12 4.22 7.82
C LEU A 99 -0.41 5.16 6.63
N ALA A 100 0.56 5.98 6.23
CA ALA A 100 0.41 6.90 5.11
C ALA A 100 0.13 6.18 3.77
N MET A 101 0.62 4.95 3.59
CA MET A 101 0.38 4.15 2.39
C MET A 101 -1.11 3.85 2.17
N TYR A 102 -1.92 3.72 3.23
CA TYR A 102 -3.36 3.52 3.11
C TYR A 102 -4.08 4.74 2.51
N VAL A 103 -3.51 5.92 2.64
CA VAL A 103 -4.02 7.13 1.99
C VAL A 103 -3.45 7.29 0.59
N ILE A 104 -2.16 7.02 0.39
CA ILE A 104 -1.49 7.30 -0.89
C ILE A 104 -1.78 6.22 -1.94
N PHE A 105 -1.74 4.93 -1.56
CA PHE A 105 -1.92 3.85 -2.52
C PHE A 105 -3.40 3.62 -2.85
N GLU A 106 -3.69 3.47 -4.13
CA GLU A 106 -5.02 3.15 -4.61
C GLU A 106 -5.28 1.65 -4.46
N ALA A 107 -6.15 1.29 -3.53
CA ALA A 107 -6.57 -0.08 -3.32
C ALA A 107 -7.97 -0.12 -2.68
N PRO A 108 -9.05 -0.39 -3.45
CA PRO A 108 -10.40 -0.49 -2.90
C PRO A 108 -10.60 -1.72 -2.00
N PHE A 109 -9.64 -2.63 -2.01
CA PHE A 109 -9.58 -3.78 -1.12
C PHE A 109 -8.15 -3.92 -0.61
N ASN A 110 -7.91 -3.53 0.65
CA ASN A 110 -6.61 -3.57 1.28
C ASN A 110 -6.44 -4.83 2.13
N MET A 111 -5.30 -5.48 2.02
CA MET A 111 -4.89 -6.53 2.94
C MET A 111 -4.07 -5.96 4.09
N LEU A 112 -4.23 -6.53 5.27
CA LEU A 112 -3.38 -6.29 6.42
C LEU A 112 -2.22 -7.30 6.38
N CYS A 113 -0.99 -6.83 6.25
CA CYS A 113 0.15 -7.69 6.00
C CYS A 113 0.78 -8.32 7.25
N ASP A 114 0.45 -7.83 8.43
CA ASP A 114 1.06 -8.28 9.68
C ASP A 114 0.18 -9.31 10.41
N SER A 115 0.67 -9.87 11.51
CA SER A 115 -0.06 -10.85 12.31
C SER A 115 -1.09 -10.16 13.22
N PRO A 116 -2.22 -10.83 13.54
CA PRO A 116 -3.21 -10.30 14.49
C PRO A 116 -2.59 -9.88 15.82
N SER A 117 -1.63 -10.66 16.34
CA SER A 117 -0.97 -10.34 17.60
C SER A 117 -0.10 -9.07 17.54
N ASN A 118 0.45 -8.72 16.38
CA ASN A 118 1.16 -7.45 16.21
C ASN A 118 0.18 -6.27 16.12
N TYR A 119 -0.94 -6.45 15.46
CA TYR A 119 -2.01 -5.44 15.42
C TYR A 119 -2.64 -5.20 16.81
N GLU A 120 -2.81 -6.24 17.62
CA GLU A 120 -3.28 -6.11 19.01
C GLU A 120 -2.29 -5.33 19.89
N LYS A 121 -0.98 -5.51 19.70
CA LYS A 121 0.06 -4.74 20.42
C LYS A 121 0.08 -3.28 20.02
N GLU A 122 -0.17 -3.00 18.76
CA GLU A 122 -0.10 -1.67 18.15
C GLU A 122 -1.51 -1.14 17.86
N LYS A 123 -2.36 -1.23 18.88
CA LYS A 123 -3.80 -0.97 18.80
C LYS A 123 -4.13 0.40 18.23
N GLU A 124 -3.44 1.46 18.65
CA GLU A 124 -3.62 2.82 18.13
C GLU A 124 -3.45 2.89 16.60
N CYS A 125 -2.40 2.25 16.07
CA CYS A 125 -2.16 2.21 14.64
C CYS A 125 -3.21 1.37 13.91
N THR A 126 -3.65 0.29 14.51
CA THR A 126 -4.66 -0.61 13.93
C THR A 126 -6.03 0.07 13.87
N GLU A 127 -6.42 0.77 14.92
CA GLU A 127 -7.64 1.57 14.97
C GLU A 127 -7.62 2.67 13.91
N PHE A 128 -6.48 3.37 13.76
CA PHE A 128 -6.30 4.36 12.71
C PHE A 128 -6.46 3.77 11.30
N ILE A 129 -5.87 2.60 11.03
CA ILE A 129 -6.04 1.90 9.74
C ILE A 129 -7.51 1.56 9.50
N ALA A 130 -8.22 1.11 10.52
CA ALA A 130 -9.63 0.71 10.41
C ALA A 130 -10.57 1.89 10.10
N GLU A 131 -10.17 3.11 10.43
CA GLU A 131 -10.92 4.33 10.14
C GLU A 131 -10.65 4.89 8.72
N ILE A 132 -9.56 4.47 8.06
CA ILE A 132 -9.23 4.96 6.72
C ILE A 132 -10.16 4.32 5.68
N PRO A 133 -10.89 5.11 4.87
CA PRO A 133 -11.70 4.58 3.78
C PRO A 133 -10.87 3.88 2.71
N THR A 134 -11.46 2.88 2.06
CA THR A 134 -10.83 2.18 0.92
C THR A 134 -11.35 2.67 -0.43
N VAL A 135 -12.45 3.42 -0.42
CA VAL A 135 -13.05 4.02 -1.62
C VAL A 135 -13.17 5.52 -1.40
N TRP A 136 -12.75 6.30 -2.39
CA TRP A 136 -12.61 7.73 -2.28
C TRP A 136 -13.50 8.46 -3.28
N ASP A 137 -14.13 9.55 -2.83
CA ASP A 137 -14.92 10.44 -3.70
C ASP A 137 -14.04 11.38 -4.51
N GLN A 138 -12.89 11.76 -3.95
CA GLN A 138 -11.95 12.68 -4.59
C GLN A 138 -10.52 12.36 -4.21
N THR A 139 -9.61 12.50 -5.18
CA THR A 139 -8.16 12.40 -4.96
C THR A 139 -7.49 13.65 -5.54
N VAL A 140 -6.64 14.27 -4.74
CA VAL A 140 -5.83 15.44 -5.11
C VAL A 140 -4.36 15.14 -4.86
N ALA A 141 -3.56 15.16 -5.91
CA ALA A 141 -2.10 15.17 -5.78
C ALA A 141 -1.69 16.58 -5.31
N LEU A 142 -1.18 16.69 -4.10
CA LEU A 142 -0.77 17.98 -3.53
C LEU A 142 0.62 18.36 -3.98
N ASP A 143 1.57 17.44 -3.87
CA ASP A 143 2.95 17.65 -4.29
C ASP A 143 3.64 16.29 -4.50
N GLY A 144 4.74 16.26 -5.25
CA GLY A 144 5.50 15.03 -5.43
C GLY A 144 6.66 15.15 -6.41
N LYS A 145 7.66 14.34 -6.15
CA LYS A 145 8.82 14.15 -7.03
C LYS A 145 9.21 12.69 -7.06
N ILE A 146 9.14 12.09 -8.23
CA ILE A 146 9.39 10.65 -8.40
C ILE A 146 10.72 10.23 -7.79
N GLY A 147 10.70 9.18 -6.97
CA GLY A 147 11.87 8.67 -6.25
C GLY A 147 12.28 9.49 -5.02
N GLU A 148 11.61 10.60 -4.73
CA GLU A 148 11.91 11.45 -3.60
C GLU A 148 10.76 11.50 -2.58
N PHE A 149 9.58 11.93 -3.01
CA PHE A 149 8.41 12.03 -2.14
C PHE A 149 7.08 12.05 -2.93
N ALA A 150 5.98 11.77 -2.23
CA ALA A 150 4.62 11.92 -2.74
C ALA A 150 3.70 12.38 -1.62
N VAL A 151 2.84 13.36 -1.89
CA VAL A 151 1.84 13.89 -0.96
C VAL A 151 0.48 13.93 -1.65
N MET A 152 -0.51 13.30 -1.02
CA MET A 152 -1.87 13.21 -1.54
C MET A 152 -2.89 13.60 -0.48
N ALA A 153 -3.99 14.22 -0.91
CA ALA A 153 -5.20 14.36 -0.13
C ALA A 153 -6.33 13.58 -0.79
N ARG A 154 -7.11 12.84 0.00
CA ARG A 154 -8.26 12.08 -0.45
C ARG A 154 -9.48 12.38 0.39
N ARG A 155 -10.65 12.44 -0.21
CA ARG A 155 -11.92 12.74 0.46
C ARG A 155 -12.85 11.53 0.40
N ALA A 156 -13.48 11.27 1.54
CA ALA A 156 -14.61 10.37 1.64
C ALA A 156 -15.73 11.08 2.44
N GLY A 157 -16.89 11.28 1.81
CA GLY A 157 -17.93 12.13 2.38
C GLY A 157 -17.44 13.57 2.59
N GLU A 158 -17.47 14.03 3.83
CA GLU A 158 -17.00 15.37 4.22
C GLU A 158 -15.57 15.36 4.81
N GLU A 159 -14.99 14.18 5.01
CA GLU A 159 -13.68 14.02 5.65
C GLU A 159 -12.54 13.97 4.63
N TRP A 160 -11.44 14.61 4.98
CA TRP A 160 -10.21 14.60 4.20
C TRP A 160 -9.09 13.88 4.93
N TYR A 161 -8.39 13.04 4.20
CA TYR A 161 -7.24 12.29 4.64
C TYR A 161 -6.01 12.74 3.85
N VAL A 162 -4.94 13.12 4.54
CA VAL A 162 -3.69 13.54 3.91
C VAL A 162 -2.60 12.53 4.23
N GLY A 163 -1.96 12.00 3.19
CA GLY A 163 -0.82 11.09 3.29
C GLY A 163 0.42 11.69 2.66
N GLY A 164 1.57 11.51 3.32
CA GLY A 164 2.88 11.91 2.83
C GLY A 164 3.90 10.80 2.97
N LEU A 165 4.62 10.50 1.89
CA LEU A 165 5.75 9.57 1.87
C LEU A 165 6.99 10.30 1.40
N THR A 166 8.14 10.03 2.02
CA THR A 166 9.46 10.48 1.57
C THR A 166 10.40 9.28 1.44
N ASN A 167 11.44 9.40 0.65
CA ASN A 167 12.56 8.44 0.67
C ASN A 167 13.34 8.57 1.99
N TRP A 168 14.59 8.08 2.04
CA TRP A 168 15.41 8.14 3.24
C TRP A 168 15.85 9.56 3.65
N SER A 169 15.65 10.55 2.78
CA SER A 169 16.01 11.94 3.08
C SER A 169 14.89 12.65 3.82
N GLN A 170 15.26 13.33 4.90
CA GLN A 170 14.35 14.21 5.63
C GLN A 170 13.95 15.39 4.75
N ARG A 171 12.69 15.81 4.84
CA ARG A 171 12.11 16.97 4.15
C ARG A 171 11.20 17.75 5.11
N GLU A 172 11.12 19.03 4.89
CA GLU A 172 10.20 19.96 5.55
C GLU A 172 9.16 20.47 4.55
#